data_941a3d7d59b48f4e527d96fd21da079c
#
_entry.id   941a3d7d59b48f4e527d96fd21da079c
#
_cell.length_a   1.000
_cell.length_b   1.000
_cell.length_c   1.000
_cell.angle_alpha   90.00
_cell.angle_beta   90.00
_cell.angle_gamma   90.00
#
_symmetry.space_group_name_H-M   'P 1'
#
loop_
_entity.id
_entity.type
_entity.pdbx_description
1 polymer ?
#
loop_
_entity_poly.entity_id
_entity_poly.type
_entity_poly.pdbx_seq_one_letter_code
_entity_poly.pdbx_strand_id
1 'polypeptide(L)'
;ACAVVGGGAGVGGAALYSSVFASQPSVIYQNTQPISTQADPVASSSGQAMTPEQLYAANVDACVGITVSTTMTNIFGYTSTSAASGSGFVITADGYIVTNYHVIEDAVKDSSVSITVSFHDGSSYPATLVGGEEDNDVAVLKIEASGLQTVTLGDSDQLKVGQAVMAIGNPLGELTYSLTDGLISALDRLITTGSGNDSTTMNMLQTNCAITPGNSGGPL
;
A
#
# COMPACT_ATOMS: atom_id res chain seq x y z
N ALA A 1 33.68 20.40 50.90
CA ALA A 1 34.79 20.25 49.95
C ALA A 1 34.39 19.48 48.66
N CYS A 2 33.42 18.56 48.74
CA CYS A 2 32.98 17.80 47.54
C CYS A 2 32.14 18.61 46.53
N ALA A 3 31.44 19.64 46.98
CA ALA A 3 30.57 20.46 46.08
C ALA A 3 31.36 21.36 45.13
N VAL A 4 32.57 21.78 45.50
CA VAL A 4 33.40 22.68 44.69
C VAL A 4 34.13 21.93 43.57
N VAL A 5 34.47 20.65 43.81
CA VAL A 5 35.12 19.81 42.77
C VAL A 5 34.15 19.36 41.72
N GLY A 6 32.90 19.09 42.06
CA GLY A 6 31.85 18.72 41.10
C GLY A 6 31.47 19.89 40.16
N GLY A 7 31.44 21.11 40.66
CA GLY A 7 31.14 22.31 39.85
C GLY A 7 32.25 22.62 38.82
N GLY A 8 33.53 22.45 39.23
CA GLY A 8 34.67 22.69 38.33
C GLY A 8 34.76 21.68 37.19
N ALA A 9 34.45 20.42 37.46
CA ALA A 9 34.45 19.39 36.43
C ALA A 9 33.28 19.54 35.44
N GLY A 10 32.11 20.00 35.92
CA GLY A 10 30.95 20.25 35.06
C GLY A 10 31.19 21.42 34.09
N VAL A 11 31.74 22.51 34.55
CA VAL A 11 32.04 23.67 33.71
C VAL A 11 33.20 23.37 32.73
N GLY A 12 34.22 22.63 33.18
CA GLY A 12 35.31 22.20 32.32
C GLY A 12 34.85 21.22 31.22
N GLY A 13 33.95 20.28 31.57
CA GLY A 13 33.35 19.37 30.61
C GLY A 13 32.49 20.07 29.57
N ALA A 14 31.68 21.01 29.97
CA ALA A 14 30.86 21.78 29.03
C ALA A 14 31.72 22.66 28.11
N ALA A 15 32.80 23.30 28.64
CA ALA A 15 33.72 24.06 27.82
C ALA A 15 34.49 23.20 26.83
N LEU A 16 34.93 22.03 27.23
CA LEU A 16 35.60 21.08 26.34
C LEU A 16 34.61 20.54 25.25
N TYR A 17 33.41 20.21 25.63
CA TYR A 17 32.39 19.79 24.68
C TYR A 17 32.11 20.88 23.63
N SER A 18 31.93 22.14 24.08
CA SER A 18 31.70 23.25 23.16
C SER A 18 32.89 23.56 22.25
N SER A 19 34.13 23.38 22.75
CA SER A 19 35.34 23.65 21.94
C SER A 19 35.67 22.54 20.95
N VAL A 20 35.28 21.27 21.26
CA VAL A 20 35.61 20.11 20.40
C VAL A 20 34.47 19.75 19.47
N PHE A 21 33.20 19.92 19.88
CA PHE A 21 32.04 19.48 19.15
C PHE A 21 31.15 20.59 18.59
N ALA A 22 31.19 21.79 19.12
CA ALA A 22 30.34 22.90 18.67
C ALA A 22 30.89 23.71 17.51
N SER A 23 32.04 23.39 16.99
CA SER A 23 32.69 24.14 15.90
C SER A 23 32.79 23.36 14.57
N GLN A 24 31.93 22.43 14.32
CA GLN A 24 31.72 22.02 12.94
C GLN A 24 30.64 22.94 12.35
N PRO A 25 31.01 23.93 11.51
CA PRO A 25 29.99 24.58 10.72
C PRO A 25 29.34 23.48 9.87
N SER A 26 28.05 23.29 10.04
CA SER A 26 27.26 22.56 9.07
C SER A 26 27.41 23.33 7.76
N VAL A 27 28.33 22.89 6.90
CA VAL A 27 28.48 23.45 5.56
C VAL A 27 27.23 22.98 4.80
N ILE A 28 26.18 23.77 4.89
CA ILE A 28 25.11 23.68 3.92
C ILE A 28 25.74 24.17 2.63
N TYR A 29 26.05 23.22 1.72
CA TYR A 29 26.39 23.55 0.35
C TYR A 29 25.16 24.17 -0.30
N GLN A 30 24.94 25.46 -0.07
CA GLN A 30 24.08 26.24 -0.94
C GLN A 30 24.85 26.38 -2.24
N ASN A 31 24.43 25.63 -3.25
CA ASN A 31 24.90 25.87 -4.61
C ASN A 31 24.37 27.26 -5.01
N THR A 32 25.20 28.28 -4.87
CA THR A 32 24.91 29.67 -5.25
C THR A 32 25.05 29.92 -6.75
N GLN A 33 25.21 28.87 -7.53
CA GLN A 33 25.01 28.99 -8.98
C GLN A 33 23.52 29.26 -9.18
N PRO A 34 23.15 30.34 -9.88
CA PRO A 34 21.76 30.49 -10.31
C PRO A 34 21.48 29.27 -11.18
N ILE A 35 20.60 28.38 -10.70
CA ILE A 35 20.02 27.35 -11.54
C ILE A 35 19.38 28.13 -12.67
N SER A 36 19.95 28.06 -13.88
CA SER A 36 19.24 28.57 -15.04
C SER A 36 17.93 27.80 -15.11
N THR A 37 16.85 28.49 -14.78
CA THR A 37 15.47 27.98 -14.88
C THR A 37 15.04 27.88 -16.33
N GLN A 38 15.92 27.43 -17.18
CA GLN A 38 15.58 26.88 -18.47
C GLN A 38 15.34 25.38 -18.23
N ALA A 39 14.34 25.08 -17.40
CA ALA A 39 13.65 23.83 -17.55
C ALA A 39 13.06 23.87 -18.97
N ASP A 40 13.53 22.97 -19.82
CA ASP A 40 12.77 22.64 -21.02
C ASP A 40 11.31 22.49 -20.57
N PRO A 41 10.35 23.17 -21.24
CA PRO A 41 8.98 23.01 -20.87
C PRO A 41 8.67 21.52 -21.01
N VAL A 42 8.58 20.82 -19.88
CA VAL A 42 7.90 19.53 -19.85
C VAL A 42 6.55 19.85 -20.46
N ALA A 43 6.30 19.31 -21.64
CA ALA A 43 5.08 19.54 -22.37
C ALA A 43 3.95 19.33 -21.36
N SER A 44 3.34 20.43 -20.95
CA SER A 44 2.17 20.40 -20.11
C SER A 44 1.09 19.75 -20.95
N SER A 45 0.95 18.42 -20.78
CA SER A 45 -0.32 17.81 -21.09
C SER A 45 -1.34 18.61 -20.29
N SER A 46 -2.36 19.13 -20.91
CA SER A 46 -3.38 20.02 -20.39
C SER A 46 -4.32 19.34 -19.35
N GLY A 47 -3.81 18.39 -18.57
CA GLY A 47 -4.45 17.79 -17.41
C GLY A 47 -3.86 18.39 -16.16
N GLN A 48 -4.60 19.21 -15.47
CA GLN A 48 -4.27 19.65 -14.12
C GLN A 48 -4.16 18.38 -13.23
N ALA A 49 -3.05 18.19 -12.54
CA ALA A 49 -2.89 17.08 -11.63
C ALA A 49 -4.03 17.11 -10.60
N MET A 50 -4.67 15.97 -10.36
CA MET A 50 -5.73 15.84 -9.37
C MET A 50 -5.15 16.04 -7.96
N THR A 51 -5.92 16.70 -7.08
CA THR A 51 -5.59 16.70 -5.66
C THR A 51 -5.86 15.32 -5.04
N PRO A 52 -5.28 15.00 -3.87
CA PRO A 52 -5.58 13.75 -3.15
C PRO A 52 -7.08 13.50 -2.95
N GLU A 53 -7.83 14.55 -2.59
CA GLU A 53 -9.29 14.46 -2.39
C GLU A 53 -10.03 14.13 -3.69
N GLN A 54 -9.61 14.76 -4.80
CA GLN A 54 -10.20 14.50 -6.12
C GLN A 54 -9.88 13.09 -6.60
N LEU A 55 -8.64 12.62 -6.38
CA LEU A 55 -8.24 11.26 -6.74
C LEU A 55 -9.01 10.23 -5.94
N TYR A 56 -9.14 10.44 -4.61
CA TYR A 56 -9.94 9.57 -3.76
C TYR A 56 -11.41 9.52 -4.20
N ALA A 57 -12.05 10.66 -4.34
CA ALA A 57 -13.45 10.74 -4.76
C ALA A 57 -13.70 10.11 -6.14
N ALA A 58 -12.71 10.18 -7.04
CA ALA A 58 -12.82 9.60 -8.38
C ALA A 58 -12.62 8.08 -8.42
N ASN A 59 -12.04 7.46 -7.39
CA ASN A 59 -11.64 6.04 -7.45
C ASN A 59 -12.18 5.18 -6.31
N VAL A 60 -12.66 5.77 -5.21
CA VAL A 60 -13.08 5.00 -4.02
C VAL A 60 -14.21 4.02 -4.31
N ASP A 61 -15.14 4.36 -5.20
CA ASP A 61 -16.26 3.49 -5.58
C ASP A 61 -15.83 2.32 -6.48
N ALA A 62 -14.62 2.39 -7.05
CA ALA A 62 -14.01 1.28 -7.77
C ALA A 62 -13.13 0.39 -6.87
N CYS A 63 -12.88 0.80 -5.63
CA CYS A 63 -12.15 0.02 -4.64
C CYS A 63 -13.10 -0.83 -3.83
N VAL A 64 -12.69 -2.03 -3.47
CA VAL A 64 -13.51 -2.98 -2.72
C VAL A 64 -12.75 -3.57 -1.54
N GLY A 65 -13.48 -3.88 -0.47
CA GLY A 65 -13.04 -4.74 0.60
C GLY A 65 -13.37 -6.20 0.26
N ILE A 66 -12.47 -7.11 0.58
CA ILE A 66 -12.63 -8.54 0.36
C ILE A 66 -12.56 -9.24 1.71
N THR A 67 -13.57 -10.05 2.01
CA THR A 67 -13.63 -10.88 3.20
C THR A 67 -13.71 -12.35 2.77
N VAL A 68 -12.75 -13.14 3.25
CA VAL A 68 -12.69 -14.58 3.04
C VAL A 68 -13.06 -15.25 4.36
N SER A 69 -14.16 -15.99 4.39
CA SER A 69 -14.72 -16.56 5.62
C SER A 69 -14.76 -18.07 5.55
N THR A 70 -14.15 -18.71 6.55
CA THR A 70 -14.19 -20.16 6.76
C THR A 70 -15.08 -20.45 7.96
N THR A 71 -16.07 -21.33 7.76
CA THR A 71 -16.95 -21.78 8.83
C THR A 71 -16.66 -23.25 9.14
N MET A 72 -16.18 -23.53 10.35
CA MET A 72 -15.90 -24.87 10.84
C MET A 72 -16.92 -25.26 11.90
N THR A 73 -17.57 -26.42 11.72
CA THR A 73 -18.44 -27.02 12.74
C THR A 73 -17.72 -28.26 13.30
N ASN A 74 -17.45 -28.27 14.60
CA ASN A 74 -16.82 -29.42 15.25
C ASN A 74 -17.83 -30.55 15.47
N ILE A 75 -17.34 -31.72 15.88
CA ILE A 75 -18.15 -32.94 16.11
C ILE A 75 -19.20 -32.77 17.22
N PHE A 76 -19.09 -31.71 18.04
CA PHE A 76 -20.06 -31.35 19.08
C PHE A 76 -21.09 -30.31 18.64
N GLY A 77 -21.09 -29.93 17.36
CA GLY A 77 -22.00 -28.95 16.79
C GLY A 77 -21.64 -27.47 17.05
N TYR A 78 -20.48 -27.18 17.63
CA TYR A 78 -20.01 -25.80 17.81
C TYR A 78 -19.44 -25.28 16.49
N THR A 79 -20.00 -24.17 16.01
CA THR A 79 -19.57 -23.49 14.80
C THR A 79 -18.60 -22.35 15.17
N SER A 80 -17.46 -22.32 14.50
CA SER A 80 -16.46 -21.25 14.58
C SER A 80 -16.28 -20.65 13.18
N THR A 81 -16.30 -19.33 13.07
CA THR A 81 -16.02 -18.62 11.82
C THR A 81 -14.71 -17.88 11.99
N SER A 82 -13.79 -18.10 11.06
CA SER A 82 -12.57 -17.33 10.89
C SER A 82 -12.71 -16.48 9.63
N ALA A 83 -12.26 -15.24 9.67
CA ALA A 83 -12.30 -14.35 8.52
C ALA A 83 -10.93 -13.71 8.32
N ALA A 84 -10.48 -13.72 7.07
CA ALA A 84 -9.37 -12.90 6.59
C ALA A 84 -9.92 -11.76 5.72
N SER A 85 -9.24 -10.63 5.70
CA SER A 85 -9.66 -9.48 4.94
C SER A 85 -8.53 -8.89 4.11
N GLY A 86 -8.87 -8.35 2.96
CA GLY A 86 -8.01 -7.64 2.04
C GLY A 86 -8.80 -6.61 1.25
N SER A 87 -8.18 -6.09 0.23
CA SER A 87 -8.75 -5.12 -0.70
C SER A 87 -8.71 -5.64 -2.13
N GLY A 88 -9.38 -4.94 -3.02
CA GLY A 88 -9.35 -5.19 -4.45
C GLY A 88 -9.81 -3.96 -5.21
N PHE A 89 -9.84 -4.06 -6.53
CA PHE A 89 -10.37 -3.02 -7.38
C PHE A 89 -11.08 -3.57 -8.61
N VAL A 90 -12.12 -2.86 -9.03
CA VAL A 90 -12.99 -3.24 -10.16
C VAL A 90 -12.31 -2.88 -11.47
N ILE A 91 -12.17 -3.85 -12.38
CA ILE A 91 -11.59 -3.64 -13.71
C ILE A 91 -12.59 -3.62 -14.84
N THR A 92 -13.80 -4.18 -14.61
CA THR A 92 -14.89 -4.16 -15.60
C THR A 92 -16.23 -3.82 -14.97
N ALA A 93 -17.08 -3.10 -15.69
CA ALA A 93 -18.38 -2.65 -15.18
C ALA A 93 -19.38 -3.79 -14.88
N ASP A 94 -19.11 -5.00 -15.35
CA ASP A 94 -19.89 -6.20 -15.09
C ASP A 94 -19.37 -7.06 -13.92
N GLY A 95 -18.33 -6.58 -13.20
CA GLY A 95 -17.96 -7.14 -11.89
C GLY A 95 -16.72 -8.02 -11.85
N TYR A 96 -15.76 -7.86 -12.77
CA TYR A 96 -14.43 -8.44 -12.58
C TYR A 96 -13.58 -7.55 -11.67
N ILE A 97 -12.92 -8.19 -10.69
CA ILE A 97 -12.17 -7.53 -9.63
C ILE A 97 -10.79 -8.17 -9.55
N VAL A 98 -9.75 -7.34 -9.45
CA VAL A 98 -8.37 -7.79 -9.20
C VAL A 98 -8.05 -7.64 -7.72
N THR A 99 -7.34 -8.61 -7.17
CA THR A 99 -6.81 -8.62 -5.80
C THR A 99 -5.50 -9.42 -5.76
N ASN A 100 -4.87 -9.51 -4.59
CA ASN A 100 -3.74 -10.42 -4.39
C ASN A 100 -4.20 -11.88 -4.20
N TYR A 101 -3.37 -12.83 -4.66
CA TYR A 101 -3.62 -14.26 -4.50
C TYR A 101 -3.66 -14.67 -3.03
N HIS A 102 -2.72 -14.17 -2.21
CA HIS A 102 -2.66 -14.49 -0.78
C HIS A 102 -3.92 -14.05 -0.01
N VAL A 103 -4.70 -13.07 -0.51
CA VAL A 103 -5.96 -12.65 0.11
C VAL A 103 -7.03 -13.74 0.00
N ILE A 104 -7.00 -14.51 -1.11
CA ILE A 104 -8.03 -15.52 -1.43
C ILE A 104 -7.50 -16.96 -1.37
N GLU A 105 -6.28 -17.16 -0.91
CA GLU A 105 -5.58 -18.44 -0.89
C GLU A 105 -6.38 -19.55 -0.20
N ASP A 106 -7.04 -19.25 0.91
CA ASP A 106 -7.88 -20.21 1.63
C ASP A 106 -9.07 -20.68 0.77
N ALA A 107 -9.65 -19.79 -0.04
CA ALA A 107 -10.75 -20.14 -0.93
C ALA A 107 -10.30 -20.95 -2.16
N VAL A 108 -9.03 -20.86 -2.54
CA VAL A 108 -8.44 -21.73 -3.57
C VAL A 108 -8.28 -23.16 -3.04
N LYS A 109 -7.85 -23.29 -1.78
CA LYS A 109 -7.56 -24.58 -1.14
C LYS A 109 -8.82 -25.32 -0.68
N ASP A 110 -9.86 -24.58 -0.31
CA ASP A 110 -11.10 -25.13 0.24
C ASP A 110 -12.34 -24.45 -0.37
N SER A 111 -13.08 -25.18 -1.18
CA SER A 111 -14.31 -24.70 -1.84
C SER A 111 -15.47 -24.39 -0.87
N SER A 112 -15.36 -24.74 0.41
CA SER A 112 -16.33 -24.36 1.45
C SER A 112 -16.12 -22.94 1.96
N VAL A 113 -14.98 -22.33 1.65
CA VAL A 113 -14.65 -20.97 2.01
C VAL A 113 -15.41 -20.00 1.13
N SER A 114 -16.10 -19.05 1.73
CA SER A 114 -16.86 -18.02 1.02
C SER A 114 -16.05 -16.72 0.86
N ILE A 115 -16.20 -16.11 -0.31
CA ILE A 115 -15.62 -14.80 -0.61
C ILE A 115 -16.77 -13.79 -0.71
N THR A 116 -16.65 -12.70 0.05
CA THR A 116 -17.60 -11.57 0.00
C THR A 116 -16.83 -10.31 -0.39
N VAL A 117 -17.36 -9.58 -1.34
CA VAL A 117 -16.87 -8.28 -1.79
C VAL A 117 -17.80 -7.19 -1.27
N SER A 118 -17.26 -6.18 -0.63
CA SER A 118 -18.00 -5.03 -0.09
C SER A 118 -17.52 -3.74 -0.72
N PHE A 119 -18.46 -2.84 -1.00
CA PHE A 119 -18.20 -1.53 -1.59
C PHE A 119 -18.29 -0.41 -0.57
N HIS A 120 -17.78 0.76 -0.93
CA HIS A 120 -17.79 1.96 -0.10
C HIS A 120 -19.21 2.44 0.26
N ASP A 121 -20.19 2.20 -0.60
CA ASP A 121 -21.61 2.53 -0.37
C ASP A 121 -22.31 1.56 0.61
N GLY A 122 -21.61 0.54 1.11
CA GLY A 122 -22.14 -0.50 1.99
C GLY A 122 -22.79 -1.68 1.28
N SER A 123 -22.86 -1.68 -0.05
CA SER A 123 -23.32 -2.86 -0.81
C SER A 123 -22.32 -4.01 -0.70
N SER A 124 -22.81 -5.25 -0.72
CA SER A 124 -21.99 -6.46 -0.63
C SER A 124 -22.50 -7.54 -1.57
N TYR A 125 -21.56 -8.28 -2.14
CA TYR A 125 -21.85 -9.33 -3.13
C TYR A 125 -21.03 -10.58 -2.81
N PRO A 126 -21.60 -11.78 -2.95
CA PRO A 126 -20.80 -13.00 -2.99
C PRO A 126 -19.95 -12.98 -4.26
N ALA A 127 -18.69 -13.41 -4.12
CA ALA A 127 -17.76 -13.47 -5.23
C ALA A 127 -17.35 -14.91 -5.54
N THR A 128 -17.06 -15.17 -6.81
CA THR A 128 -16.47 -16.42 -7.28
C THR A 128 -15.06 -16.16 -7.78
N LEU A 129 -14.16 -17.10 -7.51
CA LEU A 129 -12.81 -17.08 -8.06
C LEU A 129 -12.85 -17.43 -9.55
N VAL A 130 -12.34 -16.54 -10.39
CA VAL A 130 -12.16 -16.76 -11.82
C VAL A 130 -10.83 -17.45 -12.11
N GLY A 131 -9.78 -16.99 -11.45
CA GLY A 131 -8.44 -17.55 -11.54
C GLY A 131 -7.47 -16.76 -10.67
N GLY A 132 -6.30 -17.36 -10.43
CA GLY A 132 -5.24 -16.75 -9.64
C GLY A 132 -3.89 -17.35 -10.03
N GLU A 133 -2.85 -16.59 -9.79
CA GLU A 133 -1.47 -16.96 -10.05
C GLU A 133 -0.65 -16.59 -8.84
N GLU A 134 -0.11 -17.62 -8.19
CA GLU A 134 0.57 -17.53 -6.90
C GLU A 134 1.94 -16.84 -7.03
N ASP A 135 2.66 -17.13 -8.13
CA ASP A 135 4.03 -16.63 -8.33
C ASP A 135 4.11 -15.11 -8.47
N ASN A 136 3.06 -14.46 -9.00
CA ASN A 136 2.95 -13.00 -9.08
C ASN A 136 1.95 -12.42 -8.08
N ASP A 137 1.39 -13.26 -7.21
CA ASP A 137 0.44 -12.86 -6.17
C ASP A 137 -0.77 -12.08 -6.73
N VAL A 138 -1.37 -12.55 -7.83
CA VAL A 138 -2.53 -11.92 -8.48
C VAL A 138 -3.69 -12.87 -8.55
N ALA A 139 -4.90 -12.38 -8.27
CA ALA A 139 -6.15 -13.14 -8.45
C ALA A 139 -7.24 -12.28 -9.05
N VAL A 140 -8.18 -12.92 -9.74
CA VAL A 140 -9.36 -12.31 -10.33
C VAL A 140 -10.61 -12.94 -9.75
N LEU A 141 -11.49 -12.10 -9.25
CA LEU A 141 -12.80 -12.47 -8.75
C LEU A 141 -13.91 -11.97 -9.69
N LYS A 142 -15.09 -12.60 -9.62
CA LYS A 142 -16.30 -12.18 -10.31
C LYS A 142 -17.45 -12.04 -9.33
N ILE A 143 -18.12 -10.90 -9.39
CA ILE A 143 -19.41 -10.67 -8.71
C ILE A 143 -20.53 -10.47 -9.73
N GLU A 144 -21.75 -10.81 -9.38
CA GLU A 144 -22.92 -10.57 -10.21
C GLU A 144 -23.48 -9.16 -9.95
N ALA A 145 -22.87 -8.19 -10.64
CA ALA A 145 -23.26 -6.77 -10.59
C ALA A 145 -23.07 -6.14 -11.96
N SER A 146 -23.60 -4.94 -12.17
CA SER A 146 -23.50 -4.22 -13.42
C SER A 146 -23.47 -2.72 -13.19
N GLY A 147 -22.89 -1.98 -14.13
CA GLY A 147 -22.79 -0.52 -14.04
C GLY A 147 -21.80 -0.04 -12.97
N LEU A 148 -20.86 -0.91 -12.59
CA LEU A 148 -19.85 -0.58 -11.60
C LEU A 148 -18.86 0.46 -12.14
N GLN A 149 -18.37 1.31 -11.25
CA GLN A 149 -17.22 2.17 -11.54
C GLN A 149 -15.96 1.29 -11.62
N THR A 150 -15.10 1.60 -12.59
CA THR A 150 -13.85 0.85 -12.82
C THR A 150 -12.65 1.76 -12.65
N VAL A 151 -11.52 1.20 -12.23
CA VAL A 151 -10.24 1.91 -12.27
C VAL A 151 -9.74 2.07 -13.71
N THR A 152 -8.91 3.06 -13.94
CA THR A 152 -8.11 3.18 -15.17
C THR A 152 -6.75 2.57 -14.91
N LEU A 153 -6.40 1.51 -15.64
CA LEU A 153 -5.07 0.89 -15.50
C LEU A 153 -3.99 1.83 -16.05
N GLY A 154 -2.96 2.03 -15.25
CA GLY A 154 -1.78 2.78 -15.63
C GLY A 154 -0.75 1.90 -16.35
N ASP A 155 0.36 2.52 -16.71
CA ASP A 155 1.53 1.86 -17.30
C ASP A 155 2.70 1.95 -16.33
N SER A 156 3.04 0.83 -15.67
CA SER A 156 4.10 0.78 -14.67
C SER A 156 5.49 1.05 -15.25
N ASP A 157 5.69 0.83 -16.55
CA ASP A 157 6.97 1.10 -17.24
C ASP A 157 7.25 2.60 -17.38
N GLN A 158 6.22 3.44 -17.23
CA GLN A 158 6.35 4.90 -17.26
C GLN A 158 6.62 5.52 -15.88
N LEU A 159 6.57 4.74 -14.82
CA LEU A 159 6.80 5.23 -13.46
C LEU A 159 8.25 5.71 -13.26
N LYS A 160 8.41 6.67 -12.36
CA LYS A 160 9.72 7.24 -12.01
C LYS A 160 9.88 7.29 -10.49
N VAL A 161 11.09 7.00 -10.03
CA VAL A 161 11.45 7.20 -8.62
C VAL A 161 11.24 8.67 -8.24
N GLY A 162 10.56 8.91 -7.12
CA GLY A 162 10.13 10.23 -6.67
C GLY A 162 8.77 10.67 -7.18
N GLN A 163 8.10 9.91 -8.05
CA GLN A 163 6.74 10.19 -8.47
C GLN A 163 5.77 10.00 -7.31
N ALA A 164 4.86 10.98 -7.11
CA ALA A 164 3.82 10.89 -6.11
C ALA A 164 2.81 9.79 -6.48
N VAL A 165 2.45 8.99 -5.49
CA VAL A 165 1.48 7.90 -5.61
C VAL A 165 0.59 7.86 -4.37
N MET A 166 -0.58 7.23 -4.51
CA MET A 166 -1.54 7.07 -3.43
C MET A 166 -2.12 5.66 -3.48
N ALA A 167 -2.17 5.02 -2.33
CA ALA A 167 -2.80 3.71 -2.20
C ALA A 167 -4.17 3.86 -1.55
N ILE A 168 -5.16 3.14 -2.07
CA ILE A 168 -6.50 3.03 -1.47
C ILE A 168 -6.72 1.58 -1.05
N GLY A 169 -7.18 1.39 0.19
CA GLY A 169 -7.49 0.07 0.72
C GLY A 169 -8.59 0.12 1.77
N ASN A 170 -9.05 -1.06 2.19
CA ASN A 170 -10.01 -1.23 3.28
C ASN A 170 -9.36 -1.96 4.47
N PRO A 171 -8.50 -1.27 5.24
CA PRO A 171 -7.77 -1.87 6.33
C PRO A 171 -8.71 -2.53 7.34
N LEU A 172 -8.42 -3.79 7.71
CA LEU A 172 -9.14 -4.57 8.72
C LEU A 172 -10.62 -4.88 8.37
N GLY A 173 -11.12 -4.47 7.19
CA GLY A 173 -12.53 -4.64 6.82
C GLY A 173 -13.53 -3.79 7.64
N GLU A 174 -13.05 -3.03 8.61
CA GLU A 174 -13.86 -2.22 9.53
C GLU A 174 -13.67 -0.71 9.32
N LEU A 175 -12.53 -0.33 8.74
CA LEU A 175 -12.21 1.07 8.48
C LEU A 175 -12.58 1.41 7.05
N THR A 176 -13.56 2.29 6.90
CA THR A 176 -13.98 2.81 5.60
C THR A 176 -12.79 3.29 4.78
N TYR A 177 -12.54 2.63 3.68
CA TYR A 177 -11.58 2.91 2.60
C TYR A 177 -10.61 4.05 2.88
N SER A 178 -9.39 3.70 3.29
CA SER A 178 -8.36 4.67 3.66
C SER A 178 -7.49 4.98 2.45
N LEU A 179 -7.18 6.28 2.28
CA LEU A 179 -6.16 6.76 1.36
C LEU A 179 -4.85 6.96 2.12
N THR A 180 -3.75 6.47 1.56
CA THR A 180 -2.40 6.81 2.02
C THR A 180 -1.58 7.35 0.87
N ASP A 181 -0.78 8.37 1.12
CA ASP A 181 0.07 9.02 0.13
C ASP A 181 1.55 8.68 0.33
N GLY A 182 2.31 8.84 -0.73
CA GLY A 182 3.74 8.60 -0.73
C GLY A 182 4.37 8.82 -2.10
N LEU A 183 5.55 8.24 -2.27
CA LEU A 183 6.33 8.30 -3.50
C LEU A 183 6.75 6.90 -3.92
N ILE A 184 7.00 6.72 -5.21
CA ILE A 184 7.77 5.57 -5.70
C ILE A 184 9.20 5.71 -5.18
N SER A 185 9.62 4.79 -4.33
CA SER A 185 10.93 4.78 -3.69
C SER A 185 11.97 4.00 -4.51
N ALA A 186 11.54 2.95 -5.21
CA ALA A 186 12.36 2.20 -6.17
C ALA A 186 11.48 1.46 -7.18
N LEU A 187 12.06 1.19 -8.34
CA LEU A 187 11.55 0.30 -9.37
C LEU A 187 12.35 -1.01 -9.33
N ASP A 188 11.79 -2.08 -9.90
CA ASP A 188 12.51 -3.35 -10.14
C ASP A 188 13.14 -3.96 -8.88
N ARG A 189 12.40 -3.99 -7.77
CA ARG A 189 12.85 -4.67 -6.55
C ARG A 189 12.51 -6.16 -6.63
N LEU A 190 13.55 -6.98 -6.80
CA LEU A 190 13.42 -8.42 -6.69
C LEU A 190 13.28 -8.80 -5.21
N ILE A 191 12.11 -9.29 -4.84
CA ILE A 191 11.79 -9.75 -3.49
C ILE A 191 11.54 -11.25 -3.56
N THR A 192 12.30 -12.01 -2.77
CA THR A 192 12.10 -13.45 -2.61
C THR A 192 11.33 -13.70 -1.34
N THR A 193 10.17 -14.34 -1.45
CA THR A 193 9.30 -14.78 -0.36
C THR A 193 9.33 -16.31 -0.27
N GLY A 194 8.98 -16.86 0.89
CA GLY A 194 9.05 -18.30 1.14
C GLY A 194 10.42 -18.77 1.60
N SER A 195 10.61 -20.09 1.70
CA SER A 195 11.88 -20.71 2.11
C SER A 195 12.09 -22.05 1.41
N GLY A 196 13.34 -22.35 1.08
CA GLY A 196 13.70 -23.62 0.42
C GLY A 196 13.16 -23.73 -0.99
N ASN A 197 12.52 -24.86 -1.31
CA ASN A 197 12.00 -25.14 -2.65
C ASN A 197 10.70 -24.39 -2.98
N ASP A 198 10.05 -23.80 -1.97
CA ASP A 198 8.80 -23.05 -2.11
C ASP A 198 9.04 -21.54 -2.09
N SER A 199 10.21 -21.11 -2.57
CA SER A 199 10.54 -19.69 -2.65
C SER A 199 10.16 -19.13 -4.01
N THR A 200 9.40 -18.02 -4.00
CA THR A 200 9.03 -17.25 -5.19
C THR A 200 9.74 -15.91 -5.20
N THR A 201 10.22 -15.49 -6.37
CA THR A 201 10.85 -14.18 -6.55
C THR A 201 9.99 -13.32 -7.46
N MET A 202 9.52 -12.19 -6.92
CA MET A 202 8.70 -11.22 -7.62
C MET A 202 9.47 -9.94 -7.89
N ASN A 203 9.22 -9.31 -9.04
CA ASN A 203 9.69 -7.96 -9.32
C ASN A 203 8.64 -6.95 -8.87
N MET A 204 8.97 -6.11 -7.90
CA MET A 204 8.02 -5.25 -7.21
C MET A 204 8.42 -3.78 -7.28
N LEU A 205 7.42 -2.90 -7.30
CA LEU A 205 7.57 -1.49 -7.03
C LEU A 205 7.67 -1.25 -5.52
N GLN A 206 8.58 -0.38 -5.11
CA GLN A 206 8.68 0.04 -3.72
C GLN A 206 8.09 1.44 -3.55
N THR A 207 7.23 1.60 -2.55
CA THR A 207 6.69 2.90 -2.13
C THR A 207 6.88 3.10 -0.63
N ASN A 208 6.82 4.34 -0.17
CA ASN A 208 6.75 4.71 1.24
C ASN A 208 5.33 5.05 1.71
N CYS A 209 4.31 4.78 0.87
CA CYS A 209 2.92 4.82 1.35
C CYS A 209 2.77 3.92 2.58
N ALA A 210 1.94 4.31 3.53
CA ALA A 210 1.63 3.49 4.69
C ALA A 210 0.76 2.29 4.25
N ILE A 211 1.40 1.15 4.01
CA ILE A 211 0.72 -0.12 3.70
C ILE A 211 0.57 -0.90 4.99
N THR A 212 -0.67 -1.23 5.33
CA THR A 212 -1.05 -1.94 6.56
C THR A 212 -1.87 -3.18 6.21
N PRO A 213 -1.97 -4.17 7.13
CA PRO A 213 -2.86 -5.32 6.91
C PRO A 213 -4.27 -4.89 6.50
N GLY A 214 -4.78 -5.49 5.43
CA GLY A 214 -6.06 -5.15 4.81
C GLY A 214 -5.95 -4.28 3.56
N ASN A 215 -4.85 -3.56 3.33
CA ASN A 215 -4.59 -2.86 2.06
C ASN A 215 -4.16 -3.83 0.93
N SER A 216 -3.76 -5.07 1.27
CA SER A 216 -3.37 -6.10 0.28
C SER A 216 -4.41 -6.25 -0.81
N GLY A 217 -4.01 -6.15 -2.07
CA GLY A 217 -4.86 -6.23 -3.25
C GLY A 217 -5.52 -4.91 -3.65
N GLY A 218 -5.40 -3.84 -2.86
CA GLY A 218 -5.89 -2.52 -3.23
C GLY A 218 -5.04 -1.83 -4.32
N PRO A 219 -5.59 -0.83 -5.03
CA PRO A 219 -4.89 -0.10 -6.08
C PRO A 219 -3.86 0.90 -5.54
N LEU A 220 -2.82 1.14 -6.35
CA LEU A 220 -1.84 2.20 -6.18
C LEU A 220 -1.96 3.18 -7.34
#